data_ca4f2ed889a97ca5e314f8e00cb9b8ed
#
_entry.id   ca4f2ed889a97ca5e314f8e00cb9b8ed
#
_cell.length_a   1.000
_cell.length_b   1.000
_cell.length_c   1.000
_cell.angle_alpha   90.00
_cell.angle_beta   90.00
_cell.angle_gamma   90.00
#
_symmetry.space_group_name_H-M   'P 1'
#
loop_
_entity.id
_entity.type
_entity.pdbx_description
1 polymer ?
#
loop_
_entity_poly.entity_id
_entity_poly.type
_entity_poly.pdbx_seq_one_letter_code
_entity_poly.pdbx_strand_id
1 'polypeptide(L)'
;PNFEALAQRGGMASLETTMPPQSPVAWSSFITGLPPEGHGIFDFVHRDADGLKLFLSTSRTGARGAMELQRLGTPFWDLLVAAGVPTTIFRVPANFPPSPSPNRLDWACDCGLRAFAGMGTPDLLGTYGTFTLFTDGEYQIPESAAGAGDILEPGGSLQVPGGRVVSVFLFDGATDIVLDGPLLQGETRRVAGRLYADADAVHLSLQGTDLILRAGEWSRWVELDFGRRPGGLGRVAAITRFYLRSTDPLWLYAAPLNLHPREPMMPISVPADAAATLAEQELYYTQGMPADTKALTSSVFTDA
;
A
#
# COMPACT_ATOMS: atom_id res chain seq x y z
N PRO A 1 -21.38 -0.99 -23.63
CA PRO A 1 -21.94 0.10 -24.46
C PRO A 1 -20.92 1.21 -24.77
N ASN A 2 -20.15 1.70 -23.74
CA ASN A 2 -19.25 2.85 -23.96
C ASN A 2 -18.03 2.50 -24.81
N PHE A 3 -17.38 1.37 -24.57
CA PHE A 3 -16.25 0.89 -25.38
C PHE A 3 -16.67 0.54 -26.80
N GLU A 4 -17.86 -0.04 -26.96
CA GLU A 4 -18.41 -0.36 -28.27
C GLU A 4 -18.68 0.90 -29.08
N ALA A 5 -19.30 1.91 -28.48
CA ALA A 5 -19.52 3.21 -29.12
C ALA A 5 -18.19 3.91 -29.49
N LEU A 6 -17.16 3.77 -28.65
CA LEU A 6 -15.84 4.32 -28.94
C LEU A 6 -15.14 3.58 -30.10
N ALA A 7 -15.24 2.24 -30.13
CA ALA A 7 -14.69 1.41 -31.19
C ALA A 7 -15.36 1.71 -32.56
N GLN A 8 -16.68 1.94 -32.57
CA GLN A 8 -17.42 2.32 -33.78
C GLN A 8 -17.02 3.69 -34.31
N ARG A 9 -16.64 4.62 -33.43
CA ARG A 9 -16.26 6.00 -33.79
C ARG A 9 -14.79 6.15 -34.20
N GLY A 10 -13.89 5.33 -33.63
CA GLY A 10 -12.47 5.48 -33.80
C GLY A 10 -11.75 4.24 -34.32
N GLY A 11 -12.12 3.10 -33.82
CA GLY A 11 -11.46 1.82 -34.08
C GLY A 11 -10.92 1.17 -32.81
N MET A 12 -10.67 -0.11 -32.89
CA MET A 12 -10.06 -0.91 -31.83
C MET A 12 -9.06 -1.90 -32.44
N ALA A 13 -7.89 -1.99 -31.84
CA ALA A 13 -6.86 -2.94 -32.27
C ALA A 13 -6.25 -3.65 -31.06
N SER A 14 -5.74 -4.85 -31.26
CA SER A 14 -4.93 -5.55 -30.25
C SER A 14 -3.61 -4.81 -30.06
N LEU A 15 -3.20 -4.68 -28.81
CA LEU A 15 -1.88 -4.17 -28.42
C LEU A 15 -1.09 -5.31 -27.81
N GLU A 16 0.05 -5.63 -28.39
CA GLU A 16 0.98 -6.61 -27.81
C GLU A 16 1.69 -6.02 -26.61
N THR A 17 1.99 -6.89 -25.63
CA THR A 17 2.76 -6.51 -24.45
C THR A 17 4.27 -6.72 -24.66
N THR A 18 5.06 -6.34 -23.69
CA THR A 18 6.52 -6.56 -23.66
C THR A 18 6.86 -8.04 -23.50
N MET A 19 8.10 -8.38 -23.83
CA MET A 19 8.69 -9.68 -23.53
C MET A 19 9.87 -9.46 -22.56
N PRO A 20 9.77 -9.99 -21.31
CA PRO A 20 8.69 -10.81 -20.74
C PRO A 20 7.41 -10.00 -20.45
N PRO A 21 6.23 -10.66 -20.44
CA PRO A 21 4.93 -10.02 -20.26
C PRO A 21 4.60 -9.79 -18.77
N GLN A 22 5.47 -9.08 -18.09
CA GLN A 22 5.35 -8.76 -16.65
C GLN A 22 4.94 -7.31 -16.45
N SER A 23 4.05 -7.06 -15.48
CA SER A 23 3.55 -5.69 -15.23
C SER A 23 4.64 -4.64 -15.04
N PRO A 24 5.69 -4.83 -14.22
CA PRO A 24 6.72 -3.81 -14.06
C PRO A 24 7.50 -3.54 -15.35
N VAL A 25 7.67 -4.55 -16.21
CA VAL A 25 8.34 -4.43 -17.52
C VAL A 25 7.47 -3.62 -18.48
N ALA A 26 6.21 -4.02 -18.63
CA ALA A 26 5.27 -3.35 -19.52
C ALA A 26 5.03 -1.89 -19.13
N TRP A 27 4.86 -1.60 -17.84
CA TRP A 27 4.72 -0.23 -17.36
C TRP A 27 5.99 0.59 -17.53
N SER A 28 7.17 0.00 -17.34
CA SER A 28 8.43 0.69 -17.58
C SER A 28 8.62 1.05 -19.05
N SER A 29 8.28 0.13 -19.97
CA SER A 29 8.26 0.41 -21.41
C SER A 29 7.22 1.48 -21.78
N PHE A 30 6.01 1.41 -21.23
CA PHE A 30 4.98 2.43 -21.45
C PHE A 30 5.44 3.82 -20.98
N ILE A 31 6.09 3.90 -19.83
CA ILE A 31 6.55 5.16 -19.23
C ILE A 31 7.68 5.80 -20.04
N THR A 32 8.61 5.00 -20.57
CA THR A 32 9.86 5.50 -21.17
C THR A 32 9.91 5.40 -22.69
N GLY A 33 9.03 4.59 -23.29
CA GLY A 33 9.13 4.25 -24.71
C GLY A 33 10.32 3.33 -25.03
N LEU A 34 11.02 2.80 -24.02
CA LEU A 34 12.20 1.95 -24.19
C LEU A 34 11.83 0.46 -24.06
N PRO A 35 12.58 -0.43 -24.75
CA PRO A 35 12.49 -1.86 -24.49
C PRO A 35 13.14 -2.24 -23.15
N PRO A 36 12.96 -3.48 -22.64
CA PRO A 36 13.46 -3.91 -21.33
C PRO A 36 14.96 -3.68 -21.13
N GLU A 37 15.79 -3.91 -22.12
CA GLU A 37 17.23 -3.64 -22.08
C GLU A 37 17.56 -2.16 -21.97
N GLY A 38 16.67 -1.28 -22.41
CA GLY A 38 16.84 0.16 -22.33
C GLY A 38 16.45 0.75 -20.98
N HIS A 39 15.40 0.23 -20.34
CA HIS A 39 14.96 0.71 -19.03
C HIS A 39 15.43 -0.18 -17.87
N GLY A 40 16.03 -1.33 -18.11
CA GLY A 40 16.69 -2.18 -17.11
C GLY A 40 15.76 -2.99 -16.23
N ILE A 41 14.46 -3.05 -16.50
CA ILE A 41 13.47 -3.81 -15.71
C ILE A 41 13.04 -5.04 -16.52
N PHE A 42 13.27 -6.25 -15.97
CA PHE A 42 13.01 -7.51 -16.66
C PHE A 42 12.00 -8.40 -15.95
N ASP A 43 11.68 -8.14 -14.66
CA ASP A 43 10.74 -8.92 -13.85
C ASP A 43 10.31 -8.09 -12.62
N PHE A 44 9.47 -8.66 -11.76
CA PHE A 44 9.16 -8.12 -10.43
C PHE A 44 10.36 -8.14 -9.50
N VAL A 45 11.19 -9.15 -9.61
CA VAL A 45 12.33 -9.38 -8.71
C VAL A 45 13.59 -9.53 -9.53
N HIS A 46 14.62 -8.81 -9.15
CA HIS A 46 15.97 -8.99 -9.67
C HIS A 46 16.86 -9.65 -8.62
N ARG A 47 17.98 -10.17 -9.08
CA ARG A 47 19.03 -10.74 -8.25
C ARG A 47 20.28 -9.87 -8.35
N ASP A 48 20.84 -9.52 -7.21
CA ASP A 48 22.15 -8.88 -7.15
C ASP A 48 23.23 -9.84 -7.67
N ALA A 49 24.05 -9.36 -8.60
CA ALA A 49 25.06 -10.19 -9.25
C ALA A 49 26.17 -10.66 -8.27
N ASP A 50 26.53 -9.82 -7.30
CA ASP A 50 27.63 -10.08 -6.38
C ASP A 50 27.20 -10.92 -5.17
N GLY A 51 26.02 -10.64 -4.61
CA GLY A 51 25.53 -11.28 -3.39
C GLY A 51 24.41 -12.28 -3.59
N LEU A 52 23.92 -12.47 -4.82
CA LEU A 52 22.76 -13.31 -5.18
C LEU A 52 21.48 -12.98 -4.37
N LYS A 53 21.43 -11.81 -3.74
CA LYS A 53 20.29 -11.36 -2.97
C LYS A 53 19.17 -10.90 -3.89
N LEU A 54 17.95 -11.28 -3.55
CA LEU A 54 16.76 -10.84 -4.26
C LEU A 54 16.37 -9.43 -3.82
N PHE A 55 15.94 -8.62 -4.77
CA PHE A 55 15.39 -7.28 -4.51
C PHE A 55 14.31 -6.96 -5.54
N LEU A 56 13.42 -6.00 -5.21
CA LEU A 56 12.41 -5.56 -6.15
C LEU A 56 13.03 -4.78 -7.29
N SER A 57 12.63 -5.11 -8.51
CA SER A 57 13.22 -4.53 -9.72
C SER A 57 12.99 -3.04 -9.88
N THR A 58 11.85 -2.53 -9.38
CA THR A 58 11.43 -1.14 -9.63
C THR A 58 12.02 -0.13 -8.65
N SER A 59 12.33 -0.58 -7.42
CA SER A 59 12.90 0.29 -6.39
C SER A 59 13.83 -0.47 -5.45
N ARG A 60 14.86 0.20 -4.95
CA ARG A 60 15.86 -0.37 -4.04
C ARG A 60 16.20 0.64 -2.96
N THR A 61 16.53 0.14 -1.78
CA THR A 61 17.13 0.99 -0.74
C THR A 61 18.58 1.28 -1.11
N GLY A 62 18.89 2.54 -1.35
CA GLY A 62 20.23 3.01 -1.65
C GLY A 62 21.15 3.05 -0.43
N ALA A 63 22.43 3.37 -0.65
CA ALA A 63 23.48 3.34 0.38
C ALA A 63 23.21 4.23 1.61
N ARG A 64 22.38 5.25 1.48
CA ARG A 64 21.98 6.18 2.56
C ARG A 64 20.64 5.86 3.18
N GLY A 65 20.05 4.68 2.88
CA GLY A 65 18.73 4.28 3.36
C GLY A 65 17.55 4.94 2.64
N ALA A 66 17.80 5.78 1.65
CA ALA A 66 16.76 6.35 0.81
C ALA A 66 16.30 5.35 -0.26
N MET A 67 15.03 5.37 -0.59
CA MET A 67 14.52 4.58 -1.71
C MET A 67 14.90 5.23 -3.04
N GLU A 68 15.39 4.41 -3.95
CA GLU A 68 15.84 4.81 -5.29
C GLU A 68 15.05 4.05 -6.35
N LEU A 69 14.52 4.79 -7.32
CA LEU A 69 13.88 4.22 -8.50
C LEU A 69 14.94 3.56 -9.38
N GLN A 70 14.72 2.32 -9.78
CA GLN A 70 15.71 1.55 -10.57
C GLN A 70 15.47 1.64 -12.09
N ARG A 71 14.28 2.03 -12.51
CA ARG A 71 13.96 2.19 -13.93
C ARG A 71 14.81 3.31 -14.54
N LEU A 72 15.51 2.99 -15.63
CA LEU A 72 16.26 3.93 -16.45
C LEU A 72 15.34 4.58 -17.51
N GLY A 73 15.85 5.63 -18.14
CA GLY A 73 15.18 6.35 -19.22
C GLY A 73 14.35 7.54 -18.75
N THR A 74 14.03 8.40 -19.69
CA THR A 74 13.22 9.62 -19.45
C THR A 74 11.73 9.27 -19.55
N PRO A 75 10.93 9.48 -18.50
CA PRO A 75 9.50 9.24 -18.58
C PRO A 75 8.80 10.26 -19.48
N PHE A 76 7.73 9.84 -20.16
CA PHE A 76 7.04 10.70 -21.13
C PHE A 76 6.49 12.00 -20.51
N TRP A 77 6.15 11.98 -19.24
CA TRP A 77 5.67 13.18 -18.54
C TRP A 77 6.75 14.26 -18.36
N ASP A 78 8.03 13.88 -18.31
CA ASP A 78 9.13 14.87 -18.30
C ASP A 78 9.23 15.58 -19.63
N LEU A 79 8.92 14.90 -20.75
CA LEU A 79 8.83 15.51 -22.06
C LEU A 79 7.65 16.47 -22.16
N LEU A 80 6.51 16.11 -21.58
CA LEU A 80 5.33 16.98 -21.53
C LEU A 80 5.62 18.25 -20.72
N VAL A 81 6.19 18.10 -19.53
CA VAL A 81 6.58 19.24 -18.68
C VAL A 81 7.61 20.13 -19.37
N ALA A 82 8.60 19.53 -20.04
CA ALA A 82 9.59 20.28 -20.81
C ALA A 82 8.96 21.08 -21.98
N ALA A 83 7.86 20.57 -22.53
CA ALA A 83 7.06 21.27 -23.54
C ALA A 83 6.06 22.29 -22.96
N GLY A 84 6.08 22.55 -21.65
CA GLY A 84 5.18 23.45 -20.96
C GLY A 84 3.75 22.92 -20.75
N VAL A 85 3.55 21.60 -20.87
CA VAL A 85 2.24 20.96 -20.68
C VAL A 85 2.08 20.57 -19.19
N PRO A 86 1.11 21.15 -18.47
CA PRO A 86 0.81 20.75 -17.09
C PRO A 86 0.47 19.26 -17.03
N THR A 87 1.13 18.53 -16.14
CA THR A 87 1.01 17.07 -16.11
C THR A 87 0.74 16.56 -14.72
N THR A 88 -0.30 15.73 -14.58
CA THR A 88 -0.59 15.02 -13.33
C THR A 88 -0.54 13.52 -13.58
N ILE A 89 0.31 12.84 -12.81
CA ILE A 89 0.49 11.39 -12.83
C ILE A 89 -0.09 10.84 -11.53
N PHE A 90 -1.16 10.07 -11.63
CA PHE A 90 -1.84 9.54 -10.47
C PHE A 90 -1.76 8.02 -10.44
N ARG A 91 -0.98 7.47 -9.50
CA ARG A 91 -0.86 6.04 -9.20
C ARG A 91 -0.41 5.18 -10.38
N VAL A 92 0.38 5.73 -11.28
CA VAL A 92 0.97 4.92 -12.37
C VAL A 92 1.92 3.88 -11.75
N PRO A 93 1.76 2.59 -12.10
CA PRO A 93 2.63 1.52 -11.60
C PRO A 93 4.11 1.72 -11.97
N ALA A 94 5.01 1.09 -11.21
CA ALA A 94 6.46 1.16 -11.41
C ALA A 94 7.04 2.59 -11.36
N ASN A 95 6.41 3.49 -10.60
CA ASN A 95 6.86 4.87 -10.38
C ASN A 95 6.97 5.18 -8.88
N PHE A 96 7.74 4.38 -8.16
CA PHE A 96 8.07 4.62 -6.75
C PHE A 96 9.59 4.48 -6.52
N PRO A 97 10.22 5.43 -5.82
CA PRO A 97 9.66 6.74 -5.48
C PRO A 97 9.39 7.57 -6.74
N PRO A 98 8.38 8.47 -6.74
CA PRO A 98 8.15 9.32 -7.89
C PRO A 98 9.34 10.22 -8.11
N SER A 99 9.93 10.16 -9.31
CA SER A 99 11.10 10.97 -9.65
C SER A 99 10.72 12.44 -9.82
N PRO A 100 11.50 13.37 -9.26
CA PRO A 100 11.33 14.77 -9.60
C PRO A 100 11.73 14.98 -11.06
N SER A 101 10.93 15.76 -11.80
CA SER A 101 11.32 16.15 -13.14
C SER A 101 12.58 17.01 -13.09
N PRO A 102 13.61 16.75 -13.93
CA PRO A 102 14.79 17.60 -14.02
C PRO A 102 14.44 19.01 -14.51
N ASN A 103 13.35 19.14 -15.24
CA ASN A 103 12.83 20.42 -15.74
C ASN A 103 11.88 21.05 -14.71
N ARG A 104 12.36 21.28 -13.49
CA ARG A 104 11.62 22.04 -12.47
C ARG A 104 11.28 23.41 -13.02
N LEU A 105 10.08 23.55 -13.54
CA LEU A 105 9.48 24.86 -13.71
C LEU A 105 9.04 25.35 -12.33
N ASP A 106 9.39 26.57 -12.01
CA ASP A 106 9.01 27.20 -10.74
C ASP A 106 7.51 27.04 -10.49
N TRP A 107 7.15 26.74 -9.25
CA TRP A 107 5.77 26.56 -8.74
C TRP A 107 4.82 27.71 -9.05
N ALA A 108 5.34 28.84 -9.50
CA ALA A 108 4.57 30.02 -9.87
C ALA A 108 3.79 29.89 -11.18
N CYS A 109 4.12 28.91 -12.03
CA CYS A 109 3.29 28.60 -13.18
C CYS A 109 2.61 27.23 -12.96
N ASP A 110 1.35 27.13 -13.31
CA ASP A 110 0.52 25.90 -13.24
C ASP A 110 1.00 24.80 -14.22
N CYS A 111 2.23 24.90 -14.69
CA CYS A 111 2.87 24.08 -15.73
C CYS A 111 3.78 22.99 -15.15
N GLY A 112 3.61 22.60 -13.88
CA GLY A 112 4.47 21.64 -13.20
C GLY A 112 4.00 20.20 -13.29
N LEU A 113 4.88 19.30 -12.84
CA LEU A 113 4.56 17.90 -12.60
C LEU A 113 3.93 17.73 -11.23
N ARG A 114 2.76 17.09 -11.19
CA ARG A 114 2.22 16.46 -9.98
C ARG A 114 2.25 14.95 -10.19
N ALA A 115 3.04 14.25 -9.40
CA ALA A 115 3.13 12.80 -9.48
C ALA A 115 2.83 12.18 -8.11
N PHE A 116 1.98 11.17 -8.10
CA PHE A 116 1.64 10.38 -6.93
C PHE A 116 2.09 8.94 -7.17
N ALA A 117 2.82 8.38 -6.20
CA ALA A 117 3.28 7.01 -6.27
C ALA A 117 2.10 6.03 -6.39
N GLY A 118 2.33 4.90 -7.04
CA GLY A 118 1.33 3.90 -7.30
C GLY A 118 1.76 2.50 -6.85
N MET A 119 1.38 1.49 -7.60
CA MET A 119 1.78 0.12 -7.36
C MET A 119 3.31 0.00 -7.32
N GLY A 120 3.83 -0.65 -6.28
CA GLY A 120 5.25 -0.73 -5.97
C GLY A 120 5.67 0.17 -4.81
N THR A 121 4.74 1.00 -4.27
CA THR A 121 4.96 1.74 -3.02
C THR A 121 4.79 0.79 -1.85
N PRO A 122 5.77 0.68 -0.95
CA PRO A 122 5.62 -0.13 0.25
C PRO A 122 4.66 0.54 1.26
N ASP A 123 4.13 -0.27 2.16
CA ASP A 123 3.45 0.20 3.36
C ASP A 123 4.45 0.72 4.42
N LEU A 124 3.95 1.15 5.59
CA LEU A 124 4.79 1.65 6.67
C LEU A 124 5.78 0.60 7.20
N LEU A 125 5.47 -0.69 7.06
CA LEU A 125 6.34 -1.80 7.49
C LEU A 125 7.45 -2.11 6.49
N GLY A 126 7.44 -1.44 5.33
CA GLY A 126 8.35 -1.74 4.22
C GLY A 126 7.94 -2.97 3.41
N THR A 127 6.71 -3.44 3.60
CA THR A 127 6.10 -4.55 2.87
C THR A 127 5.10 -4.05 1.82
N TYR A 128 4.49 -4.98 1.08
CA TYR A 128 3.58 -4.62 -0.01
C TYR A 128 2.15 -5.05 0.30
N GLY A 129 1.62 -4.51 1.39
CA GLY A 129 0.24 -4.68 1.77
C GLY A 129 0.00 -5.72 2.85
N THR A 130 0.74 -5.64 3.97
CA THR A 130 0.55 -6.51 5.13
C THR A 130 -0.66 -6.08 5.95
N PHE A 131 -1.70 -6.90 5.93
CA PHE A 131 -2.90 -6.71 6.75
C PHE A 131 -2.80 -7.38 8.13
N THR A 132 -3.69 -7.01 9.03
CA THR A 132 -3.92 -7.73 10.30
C THR A 132 -5.40 -8.09 10.41
N LEU A 133 -5.68 -9.35 10.71
CA LEU A 133 -7.02 -9.86 10.95
C LEU A 133 -7.13 -10.27 12.43
N PHE A 134 -8.11 -9.73 13.13
CA PHE A 134 -8.41 -10.06 14.51
C PHE A 134 -9.63 -10.98 14.57
N THR A 135 -9.54 -12.08 15.31
CA THR A 135 -10.64 -13.03 15.48
C THR A 135 -10.60 -13.68 16.85
N ASP A 136 -11.77 -14.00 17.40
CA ASP A 136 -11.95 -14.89 18.55
C ASP A 136 -12.37 -16.32 18.13
N GLY A 137 -12.56 -16.51 16.82
CA GLY A 137 -12.86 -17.80 16.21
C GLY A 137 -11.63 -18.65 15.93
N GLU A 138 -11.87 -19.92 15.64
CA GLU A 138 -10.83 -20.81 15.15
C GLU A 138 -10.38 -20.43 13.74
N TYR A 139 -9.08 -20.55 13.48
CA TYR A 139 -8.52 -20.31 12.17
C TYR A 139 -7.40 -21.30 11.85
N GLN A 140 -7.45 -21.82 10.65
CA GLN A 140 -6.41 -22.68 10.07
C GLN A 140 -6.04 -22.18 8.67
N ILE A 141 -4.76 -22.20 8.33
CA ILE A 141 -4.33 -21.85 6.98
C ILE A 141 -4.89 -22.87 5.99
N PRO A 142 -5.64 -22.44 4.95
CA PRO A 142 -6.20 -23.32 3.94
C PRO A 142 -5.13 -24.18 3.22
N GLU A 143 -5.49 -25.38 2.79
CA GLU A 143 -4.60 -26.29 2.08
C GLU A 143 -4.00 -25.71 0.78
N SER A 144 -4.70 -24.76 0.17
CA SER A 144 -4.24 -24.08 -1.05
C SER A 144 -3.16 -23.00 -0.81
N ALA A 145 -2.87 -22.65 0.44
CA ALA A 145 -1.95 -21.58 0.80
C ALA A 145 -0.60 -22.11 1.32
N ALA A 146 0.42 -21.29 1.21
CA ALA A 146 1.72 -21.58 1.83
C ALA A 146 1.58 -21.60 3.36
N GLY A 147 2.10 -22.63 4.04
CA GLY A 147 1.90 -22.87 5.47
C GLY A 147 0.62 -23.66 5.76
N ALA A 148 0.08 -24.36 4.75
CA ALA A 148 -1.14 -25.16 4.87
C ALA A 148 -1.12 -26.07 6.09
N GLY A 149 -2.22 -26.07 6.84
CA GLY A 149 -2.40 -26.88 8.04
C GLY A 149 -1.96 -26.19 9.34
N ASP A 150 -1.25 -25.06 9.30
CA ASP A 150 -0.94 -24.29 10.51
C ASP A 150 -2.22 -23.73 11.13
N ILE A 151 -2.34 -23.88 12.44
CA ILE A 151 -3.51 -23.52 13.24
C ILE A 151 -3.16 -22.30 14.09
N LEU A 152 -4.11 -21.37 14.20
CA LEU A 152 -3.99 -20.23 15.09
C LEU A 152 -4.16 -20.66 16.55
N GLU A 153 -3.11 -20.54 17.32
CA GLU A 153 -3.17 -20.81 18.77
C GLU A 153 -3.96 -19.71 19.50
N PRO A 154 -4.77 -20.10 20.49
CA PRO A 154 -5.52 -19.14 21.30
C PRO A 154 -4.63 -18.07 21.95
N GLY A 155 -4.96 -16.80 21.75
CA GLY A 155 -4.15 -15.66 22.20
C GLY A 155 -2.84 -15.44 21.44
N GLY A 156 -2.59 -16.24 20.40
CA GLY A 156 -1.42 -16.16 19.55
C GLY A 156 -1.64 -15.35 18.29
N SER A 157 -0.64 -15.42 17.39
CA SER A 157 -0.75 -14.88 16.04
C SER A 157 -0.12 -15.83 15.03
N LEU A 158 -0.73 -15.90 13.84
CA LEU A 158 -0.32 -16.75 12.75
C LEU A 158 0.02 -15.88 11.53
N GLN A 159 1.20 -16.09 10.94
CA GLN A 159 1.56 -15.44 9.68
C GLN A 159 0.86 -16.14 8.53
N VAL A 160 0.23 -15.36 7.68
CA VAL A 160 -0.50 -15.86 6.51
C VAL A 160 -0.03 -15.12 5.25
N PRO A 161 -0.29 -15.65 4.04
CA PRO A 161 0.06 -14.93 2.81
C PRO A 161 -0.55 -13.52 2.76
N GLY A 162 0.31 -12.51 2.78
CA GLY A 162 -0.08 -11.09 2.73
C GLY A 162 -0.43 -10.45 4.06
N GLY A 163 -0.30 -11.16 5.20
CA GLY A 163 -0.60 -10.56 6.50
C GLY A 163 -0.46 -11.49 7.67
N ARG A 164 -1.20 -11.22 8.71
CA ARG A 164 -1.29 -12.07 9.90
C ARG A 164 -2.70 -12.14 10.45
N VAL A 165 -3.01 -13.24 11.11
CA VAL A 165 -4.22 -13.43 11.90
C VAL A 165 -3.84 -13.43 13.37
N VAL A 166 -4.58 -12.71 14.19
CA VAL A 166 -4.35 -12.54 15.63
C VAL A 166 -5.59 -13.04 16.38
N SER A 167 -5.38 -14.02 17.26
CA SER A 167 -6.43 -14.48 18.17
C SER A 167 -6.62 -13.48 19.31
N VAL A 168 -7.87 -13.10 19.54
CA VAL A 168 -8.27 -12.23 20.65
C VAL A 168 -9.27 -12.95 21.54
N PHE A 169 -9.35 -12.55 22.81
CA PHE A 169 -10.33 -13.05 23.76
C PHE A 169 -11.31 -11.92 24.08
N LEU A 170 -12.58 -12.14 23.83
CA LEU A 170 -13.65 -11.24 24.27
C LEU A 170 -14.05 -11.56 25.71
N PHE A 171 -13.79 -10.64 26.61
CA PHE A 171 -14.27 -10.71 27.99
C PHE A 171 -15.38 -9.67 28.19
N ASP A 172 -16.59 -10.13 28.48
CA ASP A 172 -17.79 -9.28 28.47
C ASP A 172 -17.92 -8.45 27.18
N GLY A 173 -17.63 -9.06 26.04
CA GLY A 173 -17.64 -8.41 24.73
C GLY A 173 -16.44 -7.51 24.43
N ALA A 174 -15.50 -7.33 25.35
CA ALA A 174 -14.39 -6.41 25.21
C ALA A 174 -13.03 -7.10 25.05
N THR A 175 -12.14 -6.52 24.27
CA THR A 175 -10.74 -6.94 24.13
C THR A 175 -9.84 -5.75 23.77
N ASP A 176 -8.55 -5.91 24.02
CA ASP A 176 -7.55 -5.00 23.51
C ASP A 176 -7.00 -5.55 22.18
N ILE A 177 -6.84 -4.67 21.22
CA ILE A 177 -6.15 -4.99 19.97
C ILE A 177 -4.84 -4.20 19.87
N VAL A 178 -3.85 -4.76 19.19
CA VAL A 178 -2.56 -4.12 18.98
C VAL A 178 -2.18 -4.19 17.51
N LEU A 179 -1.92 -3.03 16.94
CA LEU A 179 -1.33 -2.90 15.62
C LEU A 179 0.19 -2.71 15.75
N ASP A 180 0.95 -3.66 15.22
CA ASP A 180 2.40 -3.53 15.14
C ASP A 180 2.77 -2.60 14.00
N GLY A 181 3.56 -1.59 14.32
CA GLY A 181 4.18 -0.66 13.39
C GLY A 181 5.60 -1.10 13.01
N PRO A 182 6.42 -0.17 12.48
CA PRO A 182 7.77 -0.48 12.02
C PRO A 182 8.72 -0.81 13.17
N LEU A 183 9.73 -1.63 12.87
CA LEU A 183 10.87 -1.87 13.74
C LEU A 183 11.83 -0.68 13.63
N LEU A 184 11.99 0.08 14.70
CA LEU A 184 12.88 1.25 14.75
C LEU A 184 13.81 1.13 15.96
N GLN A 185 15.11 1.25 15.71
CA GLN A 185 16.16 1.15 16.75
C GLN A 185 16.06 -0.13 17.61
N GLY A 186 15.64 -1.24 16.99
CA GLY A 186 15.49 -2.53 17.68
C GLY A 186 14.17 -2.73 18.42
N GLU A 187 13.26 -1.75 18.39
CA GLU A 187 11.94 -1.83 19.01
C GLU A 187 10.81 -1.76 17.96
N THR A 188 9.86 -2.69 18.06
CA THR A 188 8.63 -2.62 17.28
C THR A 188 7.72 -1.55 17.87
N ARG A 189 7.38 -0.55 17.10
CA ARG A 189 6.41 0.47 17.49
C ARG A 189 5.02 -0.12 17.48
N ARG A 190 4.16 0.29 18.42
CA ARG A 190 2.82 -0.29 18.56
C ARG A 190 1.77 0.77 18.86
N VAL A 191 0.57 0.53 18.30
CA VAL A 191 -0.63 1.27 18.64
C VAL A 191 -1.63 0.29 19.24
N ALA A 192 -2.02 0.53 20.49
CA ALA A 192 -3.06 -0.23 21.16
C ALA A 192 -4.41 0.47 20.99
N GLY A 193 -5.47 -0.34 20.91
CA GLY A 193 -6.85 0.09 20.88
C GLY A 193 -7.73 -0.81 21.72
N ARG A 194 -8.88 -0.29 22.10
CA ARG A 194 -9.92 -1.03 22.82
C ARG A 194 -11.05 -1.36 21.85
N LEU A 195 -11.41 -2.62 21.78
CA LEU A 195 -12.53 -3.13 20.99
C LEU A 195 -13.61 -3.62 21.94
N TYR A 196 -14.86 -3.28 21.61
CA TYR A 196 -16.04 -3.84 22.23
C TYR A 196 -16.96 -4.37 21.11
N ALA A 197 -17.26 -5.66 21.13
CA ALA A 197 -18.18 -6.31 20.20
C ALA A 197 -19.52 -6.54 20.90
N ASP A 198 -20.59 -6.16 20.23
CA ASP A 198 -21.93 -6.52 20.61
C ASP A 198 -22.59 -7.32 19.46
N ALA A 199 -23.89 -7.66 19.58
CA ALA A 199 -24.57 -8.55 18.61
C ALA A 199 -24.50 -8.04 17.16
N ASP A 200 -24.54 -6.72 16.95
CA ASP A 200 -24.72 -6.11 15.63
C ASP A 200 -23.54 -5.25 15.17
N ALA A 201 -22.65 -4.87 16.07
CA ALA A 201 -21.59 -3.91 15.79
C ALA A 201 -20.35 -4.12 16.63
N VAL A 202 -19.25 -3.53 16.16
CA VAL A 202 -18.02 -3.36 16.92
C VAL A 202 -17.78 -1.88 17.17
N HIS A 203 -17.50 -1.55 18.43
CA HIS A 203 -16.98 -0.26 18.86
C HIS A 203 -15.47 -0.37 18.99
N LEU A 204 -14.74 0.42 18.24
CA LEU A 204 -13.28 0.42 18.26
C LEU A 204 -12.76 1.82 18.61
N SER A 205 -12.00 1.91 19.70
CA SER A 205 -11.35 3.14 20.14
C SER A 205 -9.83 3.00 19.98
N LEU A 206 -9.23 3.92 19.20
CA LEU A 206 -7.81 3.96 18.87
C LEU A 206 -7.32 5.40 18.94
N GLN A 207 -6.36 5.69 19.83
CA GLN A 207 -5.70 7.00 19.92
C GLN A 207 -6.68 8.20 19.90
N GLY A 208 -7.84 8.08 20.56
CA GLY A 208 -8.87 9.12 20.62
C GLY A 208 -9.79 9.14 19.40
N THR A 209 -9.67 8.21 18.49
CA THR A 209 -10.63 7.98 17.40
C THR A 209 -11.56 6.87 17.77
N ASP A 210 -12.87 7.16 17.77
CA ASP A 210 -13.92 6.18 18.01
C ASP A 210 -14.61 5.81 16.70
N LEU A 211 -14.81 4.52 16.49
CA LEU A 211 -15.45 3.93 15.32
C LEU A 211 -16.56 2.99 15.78
N ILE A 212 -17.66 3.01 15.03
CA ILE A 212 -18.72 2.01 15.13
C ILE A 212 -18.83 1.36 13.76
N LEU A 213 -18.72 0.05 13.70
CA LEU A 213 -18.77 -0.73 12.47
C LEU A 213 -19.81 -1.83 12.60
N ARG A 214 -20.68 -1.96 11.60
CA ARG A 214 -21.54 -3.12 11.43
C ARG A 214 -20.92 -4.13 10.48
N ALA A 215 -21.39 -5.36 10.55
CA ALA A 215 -20.94 -6.39 9.62
C ALA A 215 -21.15 -5.94 8.16
N GLY A 216 -20.10 -6.09 7.34
CA GLY A 216 -20.06 -5.63 5.95
C GLY A 216 -19.60 -4.18 5.75
N GLU A 217 -19.30 -3.45 6.83
CA GLU A 217 -18.92 -2.03 6.74
C GLU A 217 -17.41 -1.80 6.82
N TRP A 218 -16.93 -0.83 6.03
CA TRP A 218 -15.62 -0.23 6.15
C TRP A 218 -15.67 1.01 7.05
N SER A 219 -14.64 1.20 7.87
CA SER A 219 -14.44 2.47 8.56
C SER A 219 -14.05 3.57 7.57
N ARG A 220 -14.13 4.82 8.03
CA ARG A 220 -13.33 5.90 7.48
C ARG A 220 -11.84 5.60 7.66
N TRP A 221 -10.98 6.35 6.96
CA TRP A 221 -9.55 6.32 7.22
C TRP A 221 -9.24 6.80 8.64
N VAL A 222 -8.33 6.10 9.31
CA VAL A 222 -7.85 6.38 10.65
C VAL A 222 -6.38 6.73 10.58
N GLU A 223 -6.01 7.87 11.14
CA GLU A 223 -4.62 8.27 11.31
C GLU A 223 -4.06 7.62 12.57
N LEU A 224 -2.86 7.04 12.46
CA LEU A 224 -2.17 6.37 13.56
C LEU A 224 -0.79 6.98 13.76
N ASP A 225 -0.44 7.27 15.00
CA ASP A 225 0.86 7.79 15.41
C ASP A 225 1.66 6.71 16.17
N PHE A 226 2.75 6.27 15.59
CA PHE A 226 3.69 5.32 16.18
C PHE A 226 4.86 5.99 16.91
N GLY A 227 4.77 7.29 17.16
CA GLY A 227 5.75 8.08 17.88
C GLY A 227 6.75 8.82 16.99
N ARG A 228 7.81 9.32 17.58
CA ARG A 228 8.82 10.13 16.88
C ARG A 228 9.75 9.31 16.02
N ARG A 229 10.17 9.88 14.88
CA ARG A 229 11.26 9.31 14.07
C ARG A 229 12.59 9.33 14.84
N PRO A 230 13.45 8.34 14.62
CA PRO A 230 14.82 8.40 15.08
C PRO A 230 15.50 9.68 14.55
N GLY A 231 16.22 10.39 15.43
CA GLY A 231 16.83 11.68 15.08
C GLY A 231 15.92 12.92 15.26
N GLY A 232 14.67 12.74 15.71
CA GLY A 232 13.79 13.83 16.16
C GLY A 232 13.07 14.64 15.07
N LEU A 233 13.20 14.29 13.81
CA LEU A 233 12.56 14.97 12.68
C LEU A 233 11.23 14.31 12.27
N GLY A 234 10.11 14.78 12.82
CA GLY A 234 8.76 14.34 12.45
C GLY A 234 8.28 13.10 13.20
N ARG A 235 7.08 12.64 12.84
CA ARG A 235 6.43 11.47 13.44
C ARG A 235 6.51 10.26 12.51
N VAL A 236 6.34 9.08 13.09
CA VAL A 236 6.10 7.83 12.38
C VAL A 236 4.59 7.66 12.33
N ALA A 237 3.99 8.07 11.24
CA ALA A 237 2.55 8.08 11.09
C ALA A 237 2.10 7.21 9.91
N ALA A 238 0.91 6.63 10.06
CA ALA A 238 0.24 5.85 9.04
C ALA A 238 -1.23 6.22 8.92
N ILE A 239 -1.85 5.78 7.84
CA ILE A 239 -3.29 5.70 7.72
C ILE A 239 -3.69 4.24 7.50
N THR A 240 -4.79 3.83 8.11
CA THR A 240 -5.42 2.53 7.90
C THR A 240 -6.93 2.65 7.92
N ARG A 241 -7.62 1.58 7.61
CA ARG A 241 -9.07 1.44 7.80
C ARG A 241 -9.41 0.03 8.19
N PHE A 242 -10.56 -0.13 8.79
CA PHE A 242 -11.05 -1.40 9.31
C PHE A 242 -12.28 -1.86 8.53
N TYR A 243 -12.40 -3.16 8.36
CA TYR A 243 -13.58 -3.81 7.80
C TYR A 243 -14.08 -4.85 8.79
N LEU A 244 -15.34 -4.74 9.18
CA LEU A 244 -15.97 -5.75 10.02
C LEU A 244 -16.69 -6.76 9.14
N ARG A 245 -16.27 -8.02 9.19
CA ARG A 245 -16.93 -9.10 8.47
C ARG A 245 -18.09 -9.69 9.28
N SER A 246 -17.84 -10.00 10.56
CA SER A 246 -18.83 -10.53 11.50
C SER A 246 -18.47 -10.17 12.93
N THR A 247 -19.43 -10.26 13.82
CA THR A 247 -19.29 -10.07 15.26
C THR A 247 -19.22 -11.39 16.05
N ASP A 248 -19.75 -12.47 15.48
CA ASP A 248 -19.77 -13.82 16.07
C ASP A 248 -19.56 -14.88 14.97
N PRO A 249 -18.40 -15.54 14.90
CA PRO A 249 -17.19 -15.10 15.57
C PRO A 249 -16.73 -13.73 15.07
N LEU A 250 -15.99 -13.01 15.90
CA LEU A 250 -15.40 -11.73 15.51
C LEU A 250 -14.43 -11.93 14.35
N TRP A 251 -14.63 -11.17 13.28
CA TRP A 251 -13.71 -11.06 12.17
C TRP A 251 -13.52 -9.57 11.82
N LEU A 252 -12.50 -8.96 12.39
CA LEU A 252 -12.15 -7.57 12.16
C LEU A 252 -10.83 -7.50 11.38
N TYR A 253 -10.93 -7.02 10.16
CA TYR A 253 -9.80 -6.79 9.28
C TYR A 253 -9.27 -5.36 9.45
N ALA A 254 -7.96 -5.22 9.66
CA ALA A 254 -7.24 -3.96 9.60
C ALA A 254 -6.42 -3.92 8.31
N ALA A 255 -6.69 -2.94 7.46
CA ALA A 255 -5.95 -2.71 6.23
C ALA A 255 -4.46 -2.44 6.52
N PRO A 256 -3.57 -2.63 5.54
CA PRO A 256 -2.17 -2.28 5.70
C PRO A 256 -1.96 -0.85 6.20
N LEU A 257 -0.89 -0.67 6.96
CA LEU A 257 -0.47 0.63 7.46
C LEU A 257 0.13 1.44 6.31
N ASN A 258 -0.70 2.14 5.56
CA ASN A 258 -0.24 2.99 4.47
C ASN A 258 0.54 4.20 4.98
N LEU A 259 1.48 4.68 4.16
CA LEU A 259 2.24 5.89 4.48
C LEU A 259 1.29 7.08 4.65
N HIS A 260 1.49 7.83 5.74
CA HIS A 260 0.65 8.98 6.03
C HIS A 260 0.85 10.10 4.99
N PRO A 261 -0.20 10.63 4.36
CA PRO A 261 -0.05 11.56 3.24
C PRO A 261 0.56 12.92 3.63
N ARG A 262 0.37 13.37 4.88
CA ARG A 262 0.94 14.64 5.38
C ARG A 262 2.33 14.48 5.98
N GLU A 263 2.65 13.30 6.51
CA GLU A 263 3.93 13.00 7.16
C GLU A 263 4.54 11.67 6.64
N PRO A 264 4.72 11.50 5.33
CA PRO A 264 5.16 10.23 4.79
C PRO A 264 6.58 9.87 5.21
N MET A 265 6.81 8.62 5.57
CA MET A 265 8.15 8.11 5.91
C MET A 265 9.06 7.98 4.68
N MET A 266 8.46 7.90 3.50
CA MET A 266 9.13 7.80 2.20
C MET A 266 8.46 8.76 1.21
N PRO A 267 9.14 9.22 0.17
CA PRO A 267 8.56 10.13 -0.81
C PRO A 267 7.46 9.43 -1.61
N ILE A 268 6.23 9.92 -1.52
CA ILE A 268 5.04 9.38 -2.19
C ILE A 268 4.45 10.34 -3.21
N SER A 269 4.93 11.56 -3.27
CA SER A 269 4.46 12.54 -4.25
C SER A 269 5.56 13.50 -4.68
N VAL A 270 5.37 14.09 -5.84
CA VAL A 270 6.09 15.24 -6.37
C VAL A 270 5.02 16.27 -6.77
N PRO A 271 5.08 17.47 -6.19
CA PRO A 271 5.91 17.90 -5.07
C PRO A 271 5.65 17.09 -3.79
N ALA A 272 6.54 17.23 -2.81
CA ALA A 272 6.45 16.50 -1.57
C ALA A 272 5.16 16.75 -0.79
N ASP A 273 4.57 17.93 -0.92
CA ASP A 273 3.33 18.37 -0.28
C ASP A 273 2.06 18.05 -1.09
N ALA A 274 2.18 17.55 -2.32
CA ALA A 274 1.01 17.26 -3.16
C ALA A 274 0.08 16.22 -2.51
N ALA A 275 0.63 15.19 -1.85
CA ALA A 275 -0.16 14.20 -1.15
C ALA A 275 -0.87 14.80 0.09
N ALA A 276 -0.23 15.73 0.79
CA ALA A 276 -0.84 16.45 1.90
C ALA A 276 -2.00 17.34 1.43
N THR A 277 -1.79 18.11 0.36
CA THR A 277 -2.83 18.96 -0.23
C THR A 277 -4.04 18.13 -0.69
N LEU A 278 -3.81 16.95 -1.28
CA LEU A 278 -4.89 16.03 -1.65
C LEU A 278 -5.65 15.53 -0.43
N ALA A 279 -4.96 15.23 0.67
CA ALA A 279 -5.56 14.76 1.91
C ALA A 279 -6.36 15.85 2.65
N GLU A 280 -6.05 17.13 2.46
CA GLU A 280 -6.83 18.26 3.00
C GLU A 280 -8.27 18.30 2.48
N GLN A 281 -8.49 17.74 1.31
CA GLN A 281 -9.81 17.61 0.70
C GLN A 281 -10.53 16.32 1.13
N GLU A 282 -10.13 15.71 2.26
CA GLU A 282 -10.59 14.40 2.74
C GLU A 282 -10.35 13.23 1.76
N LEU A 283 -9.53 13.46 0.75
CA LEU A 283 -9.12 12.45 -0.22
C LEU A 283 -7.84 11.78 0.25
N TYR A 284 -7.97 10.80 1.13
CA TYR A 284 -6.84 10.00 1.55
C TYR A 284 -6.33 9.14 0.39
N TYR A 285 -5.11 9.43 -0.01
CA TYR A 285 -4.40 8.71 -1.04
C TYR A 285 -3.83 7.41 -0.48
N THR A 286 -4.20 6.29 -1.09
CA THR A 286 -3.65 4.98 -0.76
C THR A 286 -2.57 4.61 -1.78
N GLN A 287 -1.41 4.21 -1.28
CA GLN A 287 -0.32 3.73 -2.10
C GLN A 287 -0.52 2.26 -2.45
N GLY A 288 0.05 1.85 -3.58
CA GLY A 288 0.13 0.45 -3.96
C GLY A 288 -1.17 -0.18 -4.46
N MET A 289 -1.18 -1.49 -4.50
CA MET A 289 -2.40 -2.25 -4.75
C MET A 289 -3.31 -2.13 -3.53
N PRO A 290 -4.62 -1.99 -3.73
CA PRO A 290 -5.55 -2.10 -2.63
C PRO A 290 -5.36 -3.48 -1.99
N ALA A 291 -4.70 -3.53 -0.86
CA ALA A 291 -4.57 -4.75 -0.06
C ALA A 291 -5.95 -5.29 0.32
N ASP A 292 -6.91 -4.40 0.41
CA ASP A 292 -8.32 -4.67 0.63
C ASP A 292 -8.88 -5.68 -0.38
N THR A 293 -8.56 -5.53 -1.68
CA THR A 293 -9.00 -6.47 -2.70
C THR A 293 -8.29 -7.82 -2.54
N LYS A 294 -7.02 -7.81 -2.15
CA LYS A 294 -6.23 -9.01 -1.94
C LYS A 294 -6.73 -9.83 -0.74
N ALA A 295 -7.07 -9.15 0.37
CA ALA A 295 -7.59 -9.81 1.56
C ALA A 295 -9.02 -10.31 1.36
N LEU A 296 -9.88 -9.52 0.68
CA LEU A 296 -11.26 -9.91 0.39
C LEU A 296 -11.38 -11.02 -0.66
N THR A 297 -10.37 -11.20 -1.51
CA THR A 297 -10.31 -12.24 -2.54
C THR A 297 -9.33 -13.36 -2.21
N SER A 298 -8.57 -13.25 -1.11
CA SER A 298 -7.66 -14.31 -0.68
C SER A 298 -8.41 -15.43 0.04
N SER A 299 -7.85 -16.62 0.01
CA SER A 299 -8.31 -17.79 0.76
C SER A 299 -8.49 -17.53 2.27
N VAL A 300 -7.92 -16.45 2.81
CA VAL A 300 -8.12 -16.02 4.20
C VAL A 300 -9.59 -15.68 4.50
N PHE A 301 -10.37 -15.26 3.50
CA PHE A 301 -11.78 -14.91 3.66
C PHE A 301 -12.77 -15.84 2.94
N THR A 302 -12.30 -16.73 2.05
CA THR A 302 -13.21 -17.53 1.22
C THR A 302 -13.75 -18.77 1.91
N ASP A 303 -13.09 -19.25 2.97
CA ASP A 303 -13.43 -20.52 3.61
C ASP A 303 -14.00 -20.34 5.03
N ALA A 304 -14.37 -19.12 5.42
CA ALA A 304 -14.98 -18.81 6.71
C ALA A 304 -16.42 -18.31 6.59
#